data_ef995abe2c027d9ea89a802c1f2bb015
#
_entry.id   ef995abe2c027d9ea89a802c1f2bb015
#
_cell.length_a   1.000
_cell.length_b   1.000
_cell.length_c   1.000
_cell.angle_alpha   90.00
_cell.angle_beta   90.00
_cell.angle_gamma   90.00
#
_symmetry.space_group_name_H-M   'P 1'
#
loop_
_entity.id
_entity.type
_entity.pdbx_description
1 polymer ?
#
loop_
_entity_poly.entity_id
_entity_poly.type
_entity_poly.pdbx_seq_one_letter_code
_entity_poly.pdbx_strand_id
1 'polypeptide(L)'
;VFYTITFTNVSDESADNVVITNPIAEDLMYVDGSAFGAGMDILFSVDGGVTFATADELTVLEDGELRDAEADDFTHVRWVMRNDLEVGAQGTARFAAIVE
;
A
#
# COMPACT_ATOMS: atom_id res chain seq x y z
N VAL A 1 9.18 5.94 11.47
CA VAL A 1 8.17 6.90 11.00
C VAL A 1 6.88 6.16 10.72
N PHE A 2 5.78 6.68 11.22
CA PHE A 2 4.45 6.11 10.99
C PHE A 2 3.67 7.02 10.07
N TYR A 3 3.04 6.43 9.06
CA TYR A 3 2.16 7.14 8.13
C TYR A 3 0.74 6.66 8.34
N THR A 4 -0.18 7.61 8.53
CA THR A 4 -1.60 7.33 8.69
C THR A 4 -2.38 8.22 7.74
N ILE A 5 -3.22 7.61 6.93
CA ILE A 5 -4.07 8.30 5.97
C ILE A 5 -5.51 8.03 6.38
N THR A 6 -6.25 9.07 6.71
CA THR A 6 -7.67 8.98 7.03
C THR A 6 -8.45 9.62 5.90
N PHE A 7 -9.46 8.93 5.42
CA PHE A 7 -10.30 9.41 4.32
C PHE A 7 -11.77 9.23 4.66
N THR A 8 -12.58 10.13 4.16
CA THR A 8 -14.03 10.16 4.45
C THR A 8 -14.79 10.35 3.15
N ASN A 9 -15.88 9.61 2.97
CA ASN A 9 -16.77 9.85 1.85
C ASN A 9 -17.67 11.04 2.18
N VAL A 10 -17.35 12.20 1.63
CA VAL A 10 -18.10 13.44 1.84
C VAL A 10 -19.12 13.70 0.74
N SER A 11 -19.26 12.78 -0.21
CA SER A 11 -20.28 12.88 -1.27
C SER A 11 -21.63 12.41 -0.74
N ASP A 12 -22.66 12.53 -1.55
CA ASP A 12 -24.00 12.06 -1.21
C ASP A 12 -24.32 10.66 -1.78
N GLU A 13 -23.29 9.97 -2.30
CA GLU A 13 -23.41 8.61 -2.81
C GLU A 13 -22.28 7.75 -2.26
N SER A 14 -22.53 6.44 -2.13
CA SER A 14 -21.46 5.51 -1.74
C SER A 14 -20.40 5.45 -2.86
N ALA A 15 -19.13 5.29 -2.46
CA ALA A 15 -18.02 5.20 -3.38
C ALA A 15 -17.60 3.75 -3.56
N ASP A 16 -17.42 3.32 -4.80
CA ASP A 16 -16.88 2.01 -5.12
C ASP A 16 -15.45 2.13 -5.64
N ASN A 17 -14.75 1.00 -5.68
CA ASN A 17 -13.38 0.93 -6.18
C ASN A 17 -12.44 1.95 -5.52
N VAL A 18 -12.58 2.11 -4.22
CA VAL A 18 -11.73 3.06 -3.48
C VAL A 18 -10.33 2.48 -3.34
N VAL A 19 -9.35 3.20 -3.86
CA VAL A 19 -7.95 2.79 -3.89
C VAL A 19 -7.10 3.95 -3.35
N ILE A 20 -6.19 3.64 -2.44
CA ILE A 20 -5.25 4.61 -1.88
C ILE A 20 -3.85 4.10 -2.16
N THR A 21 -3.02 4.93 -2.79
CA THR A 21 -1.64 4.59 -3.11
C THR A 21 -0.71 5.63 -2.50
N ASN A 22 0.33 5.15 -1.82
CA ASN A 22 1.32 6.02 -1.20
C ASN A 22 2.73 5.59 -1.60
N PRO A 23 3.56 6.52 -2.09
CA PRO A 23 4.95 6.19 -2.38
C PRO A 23 5.75 6.02 -1.10
N ILE A 24 6.76 5.16 -1.15
CA ILE A 24 7.74 5.00 -0.07
C ILE A 24 8.99 5.74 -0.52
N ALA A 25 9.40 6.77 0.22
CA ALA A 25 10.53 7.60 -0.16
C ALA A 25 11.82 6.76 -0.25
N GLU A 26 12.73 7.14 -1.13
CA GLU A 26 13.97 6.39 -1.38
C GLU A 26 14.85 6.23 -0.16
N ASP A 27 14.80 7.17 0.78
CA ASP A 27 15.59 7.12 2.01
C ASP A 27 14.85 6.40 3.15
N LEU A 28 13.72 5.77 2.85
CA LEU A 28 12.94 5.01 3.80
C LEU A 28 12.83 3.55 3.35
N MET A 29 12.77 2.67 4.33
CA MET A 29 12.50 1.24 4.10
C MET A 29 11.19 0.88 4.79
N TYR A 30 10.28 0.23 4.06
CA TYR A 30 9.04 -0.27 4.61
C TYR A 30 9.31 -1.27 5.74
N VAL A 31 8.58 -1.15 6.84
CA VAL A 31 8.65 -2.14 7.93
C VAL A 31 7.70 -3.28 7.59
N ASP A 32 8.26 -4.48 7.43
CA ASP A 32 7.50 -5.66 7.05
C ASP A 32 6.36 -5.92 8.03
N GLY A 33 5.17 -6.14 7.48
CA GLY A 33 3.97 -6.42 8.28
C GLY A 33 3.31 -5.19 8.89
N SER A 34 3.82 -3.98 8.65
CA SER A 34 3.28 -2.77 9.28
C SER A 34 2.06 -2.18 8.56
N ALA A 35 1.87 -2.49 7.28
CA ALA A 35 0.74 -1.94 6.52
C ALA A 35 -0.57 -2.53 7.02
N PHE A 36 -1.55 -1.66 7.24
CA PHE A 36 -2.83 -2.06 7.78
C PHE A 36 -3.94 -1.18 7.22
N GLY A 37 -5.10 -1.78 6.97
CA GLY A 37 -6.31 -1.09 6.59
C GLY A 37 -7.49 -2.04 6.77
N ALA A 38 -8.39 -1.72 7.69
CA ALA A 38 -9.55 -2.57 7.96
C ALA A 38 -10.43 -2.69 6.71
N GLY A 39 -10.74 -3.93 6.30
CA GLY A 39 -11.57 -4.18 5.12
C GLY A 39 -10.88 -3.88 3.81
N MET A 40 -9.55 -3.85 3.79
CA MET A 40 -8.76 -3.51 2.59
C MET A 40 -7.77 -4.61 2.27
N ASP A 41 -7.51 -4.80 0.98
CA ASP A 41 -6.39 -5.60 0.51
C ASP A 41 -5.18 -4.69 0.37
N ILE A 42 -4.01 -5.20 0.75
CA ILE A 42 -2.78 -4.43 0.74
C ILE A 42 -1.87 -4.97 -0.35
N LEU A 43 -1.48 -4.09 -1.27
CA LEU A 43 -0.64 -4.43 -2.41
C LEU A 43 0.62 -3.56 -2.38
N PHE A 44 1.66 -4.04 -3.03
CA PHE A 44 2.93 -3.33 -3.11
C PHE A 44 3.43 -3.28 -4.54
N SER A 45 4.30 -2.33 -4.81
CA SER A 45 4.99 -2.23 -6.08
C SER A 45 6.50 -2.23 -5.84
N VAL A 46 7.24 -2.85 -6.75
CA VAL A 46 8.71 -2.82 -6.76
C VAL A 46 9.26 -2.12 -8.02
N ASP A 47 8.37 -1.60 -8.87
CA ASP A 47 8.72 -1.04 -10.17
C ASP A 47 8.28 0.41 -10.34
N GLY A 48 8.22 1.16 -9.24
CA GLY A 48 7.88 2.57 -9.28
C GLY A 48 6.39 2.86 -9.42
N GLY A 49 5.53 1.91 -9.06
CA GLY A 49 4.09 2.09 -9.12
C GLY A 49 3.45 1.69 -10.43
N VAL A 50 4.19 0.97 -11.28
CA VAL A 50 3.68 0.50 -12.58
C VAL A 50 2.77 -0.71 -12.39
N THR A 51 3.21 -1.68 -11.61
CA THR A 51 2.41 -2.87 -11.29
C THR A 51 2.33 -3.08 -9.78
N PHE A 52 1.24 -3.69 -9.34
CA PHE A 52 1.00 -3.97 -7.92
C PHE A 52 0.55 -5.42 -7.74
N ALA A 53 1.03 -6.03 -6.66
CA ALA A 53 0.64 -7.37 -6.26
C ALA A 53 0.81 -7.53 -4.75
N THR A 54 0.35 -8.66 -4.19
CA THR A 54 0.60 -8.95 -2.78
C THR A 54 2.10 -9.16 -2.55
N ALA A 55 2.54 -8.92 -1.33
CA ALA A 55 3.97 -8.97 -1.00
C ALA A 55 4.63 -10.31 -1.35
N ASP A 56 3.90 -11.41 -1.16
CA ASP A 56 4.41 -12.76 -1.41
C ASP A 56 4.42 -13.15 -2.89
N GLU A 57 3.78 -12.35 -3.75
CA GLU A 57 3.76 -12.60 -5.20
C GLU A 57 4.84 -11.82 -5.95
N LEU A 58 5.44 -10.82 -5.31
CA LEU A 58 6.40 -9.93 -5.97
C LEU A 58 7.79 -10.54 -5.99
N THR A 59 8.44 -10.38 -7.14
CA THR A 59 9.84 -10.78 -7.33
C THR A 59 10.63 -9.64 -7.92
N VAL A 60 11.92 -9.64 -7.69
CA VAL A 60 12.86 -8.70 -8.28
C VAL A 60 13.98 -9.46 -8.97
N LEU A 61 14.54 -8.83 -9.99
CA LEU A 61 15.67 -9.39 -10.72
C LEU A 61 16.96 -8.84 -10.11
N GLU A 62 17.82 -9.74 -9.64
CA GLU A 62 19.12 -9.37 -9.06
C GLU A 62 20.18 -10.31 -9.59
N ASP A 63 21.22 -9.73 -10.17
CA ASP A 63 22.33 -10.48 -10.76
C ASP A 63 21.89 -11.53 -11.79
N GLY A 64 20.84 -11.21 -12.55
CA GLY A 64 20.30 -12.10 -13.58
C GLY A 64 19.36 -13.18 -13.08
N GLU A 65 19.06 -13.20 -11.78
CA GLU A 65 18.17 -14.20 -11.18
C GLU A 65 16.98 -13.54 -10.48
N LEU A 66 15.83 -14.19 -10.54
CA LEU A 66 14.65 -13.74 -9.81
C LEU A 66 14.75 -14.19 -8.36
N ARG A 67 14.45 -13.28 -7.45
CA ARG A 67 14.28 -13.57 -6.03
C ARG A 67 13.01 -12.94 -5.51
N ASP A 68 12.53 -13.42 -4.39
CA ASP A 68 11.37 -12.80 -3.74
C ASP A 68 11.70 -11.38 -3.31
N ALA A 69 10.73 -10.48 -3.48
CA ALA A 69 10.89 -9.10 -3.06
C ALA A 69 10.93 -9.02 -1.53
N GLU A 70 11.76 -8.13 -1.03
CA GLU A 70 11.90 -7.85 0.39
C GLU A 70 11.39 -6.44 0.70
N ALA A 71 11.28 -6.09 1.97
CA ALA A 71 10.72 -4.82 2.40
C ALA A 71 11.44 -3.61 1.80
N ASP A 72 12.76 -3.68 1.59
CA ASP A 72 13.52 -2.57 1.01
C ASP A 72 13.38 -2.46 -0.50
N ASP A 73 12.75 -3.42 -1.16
CA ASP A 73 12.46 -3.36 -2.59
C ASP A 73 11.17 -2.61 -2.89
N PHE A 74 10.31 -2.42 -1.92
CA PHE A 74 9.00 -1.80 -2.14
C PHE A 74 9.12 -0.30 -2.37
N THR A 75 8.56 0.17 -3.48
CA THR A 75 8.54 1.59 -3.85
C THR A 75 7.22 2.27 -3.52
N HIS A 76 6.13 1.50 -3.46
CA HIS A 76 4.78 2.00 -3.21
C HIS A 76 3.97 0.97 -2.43
N VAL A 77 3.03 1.45 -1.64
CA VAL A 77 2.03 0.62 -0.98
C VAL A 77 0.65 1.10 -1.41
N ARG A 78 -0.25 0.14 -1.62
CA ARG A 78 -1.62 0.43 -2.07
C ARG A 78 -2.62 -0.32 -1.20
N TRP A 79 -3.68 0.38 -0.81
CA TRP A 79 -4.82 -0.19 -0.11
C TRP A 79 -6.01 -0.17 -1.06
N VAL A 80 -6.65 -1.32 -1.22
CA VAL A 80 -7.82 -1.47 -2.09
C VAL A 80 -8.99 -1.91 -1.22
N MET A 81 -10.03 -1.09 -1.13
CA MET A 81 -11.21 -1.44 -0.34
C MET A 81 -11.96 -2.59 -1.00
N ARG A 82 -12.35 -3.59 -0.18
CA ARG A 82 -13.14 -4.73 -0.65
C ARG A 82 -14.60 -4.39 -0.84
N ASN A 83 -15.09 -3.42 -0.07
CA ASN A 83 -16.49 -3.01 -0.07
C ASN A 83 -16.60 -1.53 -0.40
N ASP A 84 -17.81 -1.09 -0.73
CA ASP A 84 -18.08 0.31 -0.99
C ASP A 84 -17.88 1.13 0.29
N LEU A 85 -17.43 2.37 0.12
CA LEU A 85 -17.34 3.34 1.21
C LEU A 85 -18.64 4.13 1.23
N GLU A 86 -19.47 3.89 2.24
CA GLU A 86 -20.77 4.52 2.35
C GLU A 86 -20.67 6.02 2.64
N VAL A 87 -21.75 6.72 2.40
CA VAL A 87 -21.84 8.17 2.68
C VAL A 87 -21.52 8.42 4.15
N GLY A 88 -20.61 9.34 4.39
CA GLY A 88 -20.18 9.69 5.74
C GLY A 88 -19.24 8.68 6.40
N ALA A 89 -18.98 7.56 5.74
CA ALA A 89 -18.06 6.54 6.27
C ALA A 89 -16.63 6.99 6.15
N GLN A 90 -15.81 6.48 7.06
CA GLN A 90 -14.41 6.83 7.18
C GLN A 90 -13.55 5.58 7.12
N GLY A 91 -12.40 5.69 6.47
CA GLY A 91 -11.42 4.63 6.43
C GLY A 91 -10.05 5.16 6.87
N THR A 92 -9.20 4.25 7.33
CA THR A 92 -7.84 4.58 7.74
C THR A 92 -6.88 3.55 7.17
N ALA A 93 -5.84 4.05 6.51
CA ALA A 93 -4.74 3.24 5.99
C ALA A 93 -3.46 3.69 6.68
N ARG A 94 -2.60 2.75 7.07
CA ARG A 94 -1.35 3.09 7.76
C ARG A 94 -0.24 2.11 7.45
N PHE A 95 0.99 2.58 7.56
CA PHE A 95 2.17 1.75 7.51
C PHE A 95 3.31 2.44 8.26
N ALA A 96 4.38 1.71 8.52
CA ALA A 96 5.57 2.25 9.14
C ALA A 96 6.76 2.09 8.19
N ALA A 97 7.71 3.01 8.30
CA ALA A 97 8.96 2.96 7.55
C ALA A 97 10.09 3.46 8.46
N ILE A 98 11.29 2.96 8.23
CA ILE A 98 12.48 3.40 8.96
C ILE A 98 13.42 4.11 8.01
N VAL A 99 14.17 5.06 8.55
CA VAL A 99 15.18 5.81 7.79
C VAL A 99 16.40 4.91 7.59
N GLU A 100 16.84 4.79 6.36
CA GLU A 100 18.03 4.03 6.02
C GLU A 100 19.32 4.84 6.19
#